data_3ea00b718be343aa16f43baa5ae4f3a0
#
_entry.id   3ea00b718be343aa16f43baa5ae4f3a0
#
_cell.length_a   1.000
_cell.length_b   1.000
_cell.length_c   1.000
_cell.angle_alpha   90.00
_cell.angle_beta   90.00
_cell.angle_gamma   90.00
#
_symmetry.space_group_name_H-M   'P 1'
#
loop_
_entity.id
_entity.type
_entity.pdbx_description
1 polymer ?
#
loop_
_entity_poly.entity_id
_entity_poly.type
_entity_poly.pdbx_seq_one_letter_code
_entity_poly.pdbx_strand_id
1 'polypeptide(L)'
;MSHAAPSWASRAQEGLLVLAAFGLFVATALFVSVGPAPGFETSLTAQFPTLFWLCFYSVLVLSIVVILLSTIDGSGYWRHAIALALGNYALFFFLPLARGYRLYGRGASDILVHIGDVKGILQTGTIAAGSWYPMQHTLVSELVLFGFPLQGAEYVVEFAFTAMYILSMGYLVRVATGRRETVVYGLVAATPLVFTIFQTTIIPSFLSLFLFPMVLAILEQYRRSNSHTYLLLFVVFGIGIVFFHPVTAGFLVVLILSTTGFGYVYGWLRGESVRKIRPTLAFIVAPATYLWYINFRETRTSIEQIVGTWLSGGSSPGQAVADEAASAPLTLGELLLRFLELYGMVFV
;
A
#
# COMPACT_ATOMS: atom_id res chain seq x y z
N MET A 1 19.43 35.27 -20.05
CA MET A 1 19.06 33.84 -20.00
C MET A 1 18.50 33.46 -21.36
N SER A 2 19.24 32.74 -22.17
CA SER A 2 18.77 32.23 -23.47
C SER A 2 17.73 31.13 -23.22
N HIS A 3 16.45 31.38 -23.51
CA HIS A 3 15.44 30.35 -23.55
C HIS A 3 15.71 29.47 -24.76
N ALA A 4 16.42 28.36 -24.57
CA ALA A 4 16.51 27.33 -25.60
C ALA A 4 15.10 26.89 -25.96
N ALA A 5 14.81 26.69 -27.25
CA ALA A 5 13.51 26.17 -27.70
C ALA A 5 13.23 24.83 -27.02
N PRO A 6 11.98 24.58 -26.55
CA PRO A 6 11.63 23.34 -25.88
C PRO A 6 11.96 22.13 -26.78
N SER A 7 12.53 21.10 -26.18
CA SER A 7 12.84 19.85 -26.88
C SER A 7 11.56 19.20 -27.42
N TRP A 8 11.68 18.34 -28.45
CA TRP A 8 10.51 17.59 -28.93
C TRP A 8 9.84 16.78 -27.80
N ALA A 9 10.64 16.25 -26.87
CA ALA A 9 10.15 15.49 -25.71
C ALA A 9 9.32 16.37 -24.78
N SER A 10 9.75 17.61 -24.52
CA SER A 10 9.00 18.58 -23.69
C SER A 10 7.65 18.91 -24.32
N ARG A 11 7.61 19.19 -25.64
CA ARG A 11 6.34 19.45 -26.36
C ARG A 11 5.40 18.25 -26.35
N ALA A 12 5.94 17.05 -26.53
CA ALA A 12 5.16 15.81 -26.45
C ALA A 12 4.56 15.63 -25.05
N GLN A 13 5.34 15.86 -23.99
CA GLN A 13 4.85 15.76 -22.60
C GLN A 13 3.73 16.77 -22.32
N GLU A 14 3.86 18.00 -22.76
CA GLU A 14 2.79 19.01 -22.62
C GLU A 14 1.50 18.57 -23.30
N GLY A 15 1.57 18.10 -24.54
CA GLY A 15 0.42 17.59 -25.28
C GLY A 15 -0.25 16.39 -24.59
N LEU A 16 0.57 15.44 -24.12
CA LEU A 16 0.08 14.26 -23.39
C LEU A 16 -0.56 14.64 -22.03
N LEU A 17 0.00 15.60 -21.31
CA LEU A 17 -0.57 16.10 -20.06
C LEU A 17 -1.93 16.78 -20.29
N VAL A 18 -2.05 17.62 -21.33
CA VAL A 18 -3.32 18.24 -21.69
C VAL A 18 -4.37 17.18 -22.02
N LEU A 19 -3.99 16.17 -22.82
CA LEU A 19 -4.88 15.06 -23.16
C LEU A 19 -5.28 14.25 -21.91
N ALA A 20 -4.34 13.95 -21.02
CA ALA A 20 -4.62 13.25 -19.77
C ALA A 20 -5.53 14.09 -18.85
N ALA A 21 -5.30 15.40 -18.73
CA ALA A 21 -6.14 16.28 -17.94
C ALA A 21 -7.57 16.36 -18.51
N PHE A 22 -7.70 16.41 -19.83
CA PHE A 22 -9.02 16.36 -20.49
C PHE A 22 -9.70 15.00 -20.26
N GLY A 23 -8.97 13.89 -20.37
CA GLY A 23 -9.48 12.55 -20.07
C GLY A 23 -9.96 12.43 -18.62
N LEU A 24 -9.21 12.97 -17.65
CA LEU A 24 -9.60 13.01 -16.24
C LEU A 24 -10.86 13.86 -16.03
N PHE A 25 -10.97 15.01 -16.70
CA PHE A 25 -12.14 15.83 -16.64
C PHE A 25 -13.40 15.10 -17.17
N VAL A 26 -13.30 14.44 -18.32
CA VAL A 26 -14.39 13.64 -18.88
C VAL A 26 -14.76 12.47 -17.96
N ALA A 27 -13.76 11.74 -17.45
CA ALA A 27 -14.01 10.65 -16.49
C ALA A 27 -14.71 11.15 -15.23
N THR A 28 -14.31 12.31 -14.69
CA THR A 28 -14.96 12.93 -13.53
C THR A 28 -16.42 13.33 -13.84
N ALA A 29 -16.66 13.93 -14.99
CA ALA A 29 -18.02 14.30 -15.41
C ALA A 29 -18.92 13.06 -15.53
N LEU A 30 -18.43 11.98 -16.14
CA LEU A 30 -19.14 10.71 -16.24
C LEU A 30 -19.34 10.06 -14.87
N PHE A 31 -18.34 10.09 -14.00
CA PHE A 31 -18.42 9.60 -12.61
C PHE A 31 -19.58 10.27 -11.86
N VAL A 32 -19.68 11.59 -11.93
CA VAL A 32 -20.74 12.35 -11.27
C VAL A 32 -22.11 12.10 -11.89
N SER A 33 -22.17 11.84 -13.22
CA SER A 33 -23.44 11.67 -13.94
C SER A 33 -24.14 10.33 -13.69
N VAL A 34 -23.41 9.29 -13.24
CA VAL A 34 -23.98 7.95 -13.08
C VAL A 34 -24.98 7.88 -11.92
N GLY A 35 -24.78 8.65 -10.85
CA GLY A 35 -25.67 8.72 -9.70
C GLY A 35 -25.79 7.44 -8.86
N PRO A 36 -26.62 7.45 -7.81
CA PRO A 36 -26.83 6.29 -6.94
C PRO A 36 -27.46 5.11 -7.65
N ALA A 37 -27.12 3.90 -7.22
CA ALA A 37 -27.71 2.66 -7.72
C ALA A 37 -29.20 2.55 -7.35
N PRO A 38 -30.08 2.15 -8.29
CA PRO A 38 -31.49 1.95 -8.01
C PRO A 38 -31.77 0.68 -7.18
N GLY A 39 -30.78 -0.23 -7.05
CA GLY A 39 -30.86 -1.48 -6.34
C GLY A 39 -29.50 -2.15 -6.20
N PHE A 40 -29.49 -3.43 -5.83
CA PHE A 40 -28.25 -4.20 -5.70
C PHE A 40 -27.61 -4.44 -7.06
N GLU A 41 -26.29 -4.22 -7.14
CA GLU A 41 -25.48 -4.42 -8.35
C GLU A 41 -24.39 -5.47 -8.07
N THR A 42 -24.28 -6.45 -8.94
CA THR A 42 -23.26 -7.53 -8.84
C THR A 42 -21.88 -7.07 -9.32
N SER A 43 -21.84 -6.03 -10.15
CA SER A 43 -20.60 -5.46 -10.67
C SER A 43 -20.68 -3.93 -10.65
N LEU A 44 -19.83 -3.33 -9.83
CA LEU A 44 -19.70 -1.88 -9.76
C LEU A 44 -19.16 -1.29 -11.06
N THR A 45 -18.19 -1.99 -11.67
CA THR A 45 -17.52 -1.53 -12.88
C THR A 45 -18.43 -1.53 -14.11
N ALA A 46 -19.35 -2.48 -14.19
CA ALA A 46 -20.29 -2.60 -15.31
C ALA A 46 -21.31 -1.46 -15.38
N GLN A 47 -21.47 -0.70 -14.30
CA GLN A 47 -22.45 0.40 -14.24
C GLN A 47 -21.91 1.70 -14.78
N PHE A 48 -20.60 1.82 -14.99
CA PHE A 48 -19.99 2.99 -15.58
C PHE A 48 -19.89 2.84 -17.11
N PRO A 49 -20.16 3.90 -17.88
CA PRO A 49 -20.05 3.86 -19.34
C PRO A 49 -18.68 3.41 -19.82
N THR A 50 -18.60 2.70 -20.94
CA THR A 50 -17.32 2.32 -21.55
C THR A 50 -16.39 3.51 -21.75
N LEU A 51 -16.93 4.67 -22.09
CA LEU A 51 -16.16 5.91 -22.23
C LEU A 51 -15.45 6.31 -20.93
N PHE A 52 -16.09 6.08 -19.75
CA PHE A 52 -15.45 6.32 -18.46
C PHE A 52 -14.17 5.49 -18.34
N TRP A 53 -14.23 4.19 -18.62
CA TRP A 53 -13.10 3.30 -18.53
C TRP A 53 -12.02 3.60 -19.57
N LEU A 54 -12.40 3.97 -20.79
CA LEU A 54 -11.46 4.44 -21.81
C LEU A 54 -10.69 5.66 -21.34
N CYS A 55 -11.39 6.67 -20.80
CA CYS A 55 -10.75 7.86 -20.24
C CYS A 55 -9.87 7.50 -19.05
N PHE A 56 -10.38 6.68 -18.12
CA PHE A 56 -9.67 6.26 -16.92
C PHE A 56 -8.33 5.58 -17.24
N TYR A 57 -8.32 4.57 -18.11
CA TYR A 57 -7.10 3.88 -18.51
C TYR A 57 -6.19 4.77 -19.36
N SER A 58 -6.76 5.62 -20.22
CA SER A 58 -5.96 6.57 -21.00
C SER A 58 -5.20 7.55 -20.11
N VAL A 59 -5.81 8.10 -19.07
CA VAL A 59 -5.14 8.97 -18.11
C VAL A 59 -3.95 8.29 -17.47
N LEU A 60 -4.09 7.02 -17.04
CA LEU A 60 -3.00 6.27 -16.44
C LEU A 60 -1.86 6.01 -17.41
N VAL A 61 -2.19 5.53 -18.62
CA VAL A 61 -1.19 5.24 -19.65
C VAL A 61 -0.44 6.51 -20.05
N LEU A 62 -1.16 7.60 -20.31
CA LEU A 62 -0.55 8.89 -20.66
C LEU A 62 0.32 9.42 -19.52
N SER A 63 -0.12 9.30 -18.27
CA SER A 63 0.68 9.68 -17.11
C SER A 63 1.97 8.88 -17.02
N ILE A 64 1.91 7.56 -17.19
CA ILE A 64 3.11 6.69 -17.20
C ILE A 64 4.06 7.09 -18.33
N VAL A 65 3.54 7.34 -19.54
CA VAL A 65 4.35 7.78 -20.70
C VAL A 65 5.06 9.10 -20.40
N VAL A 66 4.36 10.08 -19.83
CA VAL A 66 4.97 11.38 -19.44
C VAL A 66 6.04 11.17 -18.37
N ILE A 67 5.79 10.33 -17.37
CA ILE A 67 6.80 10.01 -16.34
C ILE A 67 8.05 9.41 -17.00
N LEU A 68 7.89 8.48 -17.93
CA LEU A 68 9.01 7.87 -18.66
C LEU A 68 9.74 8.88 -19.55
N LEU A 69 9.02 9.71 -20.30
CA LEU A 69 9.62 10.74 -21.14
C LEU A 69 10.43 11.76 -20.32
N SER A 70 10.03 12.02 -19.07
CA SER A 70 10.77 12.90 -18.16
C SER A 70 12.18 12.39 -17.84
N THR A 71 12.48 11.10 -18.07
CA THR A 71 13.83 10.57 -17.93
C THR A 71 14.77 10.99 -19.08
N ILE A 72 14.20 11.34 -20.23
CA ILE A 72 14.96 11.67 -21.45
C ILE A 72 15.47 13.11 -21.39
N ASP A 73 14.62 14.05 -20.97
CA ASP A 73 14.92 15.48 -20.97
C ASP A 73 15.18 16.06 -19.57
N GLY A 74 15.06 15.26 -18.51
CA GLY A 74 15.21 15.69 -17.13
C GLY A 74 14.14 16.69 -16.69
N SER A 75 13.00 16.76 -17.41
CA SER A 75 11.92 17.69 -17.11
C SER A 75 11.21 17.39 -15.79
N GLY A 76 10.52 18.40 -15.26
CA GLY A 76 9.69 18.26 -14.04
C GLY A 76 8.26 17.76 -14.31
N TYR A 77 7.89 17.45 -15.55
CA TYR A 77 6.53 17.09 -15.95
C TYR A 77 5.98 15.83 -15.29
N TRP A 78 6.85 14.92 -14.86
CA TRP A 78 6.46 13.74 -14.09
C TRP A 78 5.63 14.09 -12.83
N ARG A 79 5.82 15.27 -12.23
CA ARG A 79 5.05 15.72 -11.06
C ARG A 79 3.59 15.97 -11.41
N HIS A 80 3.32 16.55 -12.56
CA HIS A 80 1.97 16.79 -13.06
C HIS A 80 1.33 15.45 -13.46
N ALA A 81 2.09 14.58 -14.11
CA ALA A 81 1.62 13.26 -14.51
C ALA A 81 1.22 12.41 -13.30
N ILE A 82 2.04 12.40 -12.22
CA ILE A 82 1.67 11.65 -11.02
C ILE A 82 0.45 12.27 -10.31
N ALA A 83 0.30 13.60 -10.34
CA ALA A 83 -0.89 14.25 -9.78
C ALA A 83 -2.16 13.85 -10.55
N LEU A 84 -2.10 13.79 -11.89
CA LEU A 84 -3.22 13.30 -12.72
C LEU A 84 -3.52 11.83 -12.44
N ALA A 85 -2.51 10.99 -12.34
CA ALA A 85 -2.69 9.58 -11.99
C ALA A 85 -3.34 9.41 -10.61
N LEU A 86 -2.89 10.16 -9.60
CA LEU A 86 -3.49 10.12 -8.26
C LEU A 86 -4.93 10.65 -8.26
N GLY A 87 -5.24 11.72 -9.01
CA GLY A 87 -6.61 12.18 -9.20
C GLY A 87 -7.50 11.12 -9.85
N ASN A 88 -6.96 10.39 -10.82
CA ASN A 88 -7.66 9.29 -11.46
C ASN A 88 -7.88 8.11 -10.51
N TYR A 89 -6.89 7.76 -9.66
CA TYR A 89 -7.08 6.78 -8.59
C TYR A 89 -8.15 7.19 -7.59
N ALA A 90 -8.24 8.48 -7.24
CA ALA A 90 -9.31 8.95 -6.37
C ALA A 90 -10.69 8.60 -6.93
N LEU A 91 -10.92 8.76 -8.25
CA LEU A 91 -12.18 8.33 -8.86
C LEU A 91 -12.44 6.84 -8.63
N PHE A 92 -11.42 5.99 -8.80
CA PHE A 92 -11.56 4.55 -8.60
C PHE A 92 -11.93 4.19 -7.15
N PHE A 93 -11.25 4.78 -6.17
CA PHE A 93 -11.55 4.54 -4.76
C PHE A 93 -12.96 5.00 -4.36
N PHE A 94 -13.45 6.07 -4.97
CA PHE A 94 -14.76 6.63 -4.65
C PHE A 94 -15.92 6.09 -5.51
N LEU A 95 -15.66 5.14 -6.43
CA LEU A 95 -16.73 4.49 -7.23
C LEU A 95 -17.88 3.93 -6.36
N PRO A 96 -17.63 3.20 -5.25
CA PRO A 96 -18.71 2.71 -4.42
C PRO A 96 -19.58 3.82 -3.84
N LEU A 97 -18.98 4.90 -3.39
CA LEU A 97 -19.71 6.05 -2.82
C LEU A 97 -20.55 6.78 -3.86
N ALA A 98 -20.05 6.92 -5.09
CA ALA A 98 -20.81 7.51 -6.19
C ALA A 98 -22.07 6.70 -6.51
N ARG A 99 -22.01 5.37 -6.33
CA ARG A 99 -23.17 4.48 -6.50
C ARG A 99 -24.04 4.40 -5.23
N GLY A 100 -23.71 5.11 -4.16
CA GLY A 100 -24.46 5.10 -2.90
C GLY A 100 -24.21 3.87 -2.02
N TYR A 101 -23.23 3.05 -2.34
CA TYR A 101 -22.86 1.91 -1.51
C TYR A 101 -22.09 2.38 -0.27
N ARG A 102 -22.55 1.92 0.89
CA ARG A 102 -21.86 2.15 2.16
C ARG A 102 -20.72 1.16 2.38
N LEU A 103 -20.88 -0.04 1.84
CA LEU A 103 -19.91 -1.13 1.89
C LEU A 103 -19.94 -1.83 0.55
N TYR A 104 -18.78 -2.01 -0.06
CA TYR A 104 -18.63 -2.75 -1.29
C TYR A 104 -17.32 -3.52 -1.26
N GLY A 105 -17.36 -4.82 -1.55
CA GLY A 105 -16.17 -5.66 -1.68
C GLY A 105 -16.33 -7.07 -1.14
N ARG A 106 -15.36 -7.92 -1.43
CA ARG A 106 -15.23 -9.26 -0.87
C ARG A 106 -14.86 -9.17 0.61
N GLY A 107 -15.41 -10.04 1.45
CA GLY A 107 -15.07 -10.06 2.87
C GLY A 107 -15.84 -9.04 3.71
N ALA A 108 -17.09 -8.78 3.34
CA ALA A 108 -17.98 -7.87 4.07
C ALA A 108 -18.03 -8.12 5.59
N SER A 109 -17.73 -9.33 6.07
CA SER A 109 -17.63 -9.66 7.49
C SER A 109 -16.51 -8.89 8.21
N ASP A 110 -15.30 -8.85 7.64
CA ASP A 110 -14.16 -8.16 8.25
C ASP A 110 -14.37 -6.65 8.24
N ILE A 111 -14.89 -6.11 7.14
CA ILE A 111 -15.21 -4.68 7.03
C ILE A 111 -16.22 -4.27 8.09
N LEU A 112 -17.27 -5.10 8.33
CA LEU A 112 -18.27 -4.82 9.34
C LEU A 112 -17.69 -4.79 10.76
N VAL A 113 -16.72 -5.66 11.06
CA VAL A 113 -15.99 -5.65 12.33
C VAL A 113 -15.22 -4.33 12.49
N HIS A 114 -14.44 -3.94 11.46
CA HIS A 114 -13.69 -2.69 11.50
C HIS A 114 -14.59 -1.46 11.67
N ILE A 115 -15.72 -1.42 10.96
CA ILE A 115 -16.73 -0.35 11.14
C ILE A 115 -17.33 -0.38 12.56
N GLY A 116 -17.56 -1.58 13.11
CA GLY A 116 -18.02 -1.75 14.48
C GLY A 116 -17.05 -1.14 15.49
N ASP A 117 -15.75 -1.40 15.34
CA ASP A 117 -14.69 -0.84 16.18
C ASP A 117 -14.61 0.68 16.06
N VAL A 118 -14.67 1.24 14.86
CA VAL A 118 -14.72 2.69 14.64
C VAL A 118 -15.92 3.31 15.34
N LYS A 119 -17.13 2.73 15.21
CA LYS A 119 -18.33 3.20 15.91
C LYS A 119 -18.16 3.11 17.42
N GLY A 120 -17.54 2.03 17.91
CA GLY A 120 -17.21 1.86 19.33
C GLY A 120 -16.35 3.00 19.86
N ILE A 121 -15.28 3.35 19.13
CA ILE A 121 -14.40 4.47 19.48
C ILE A 121 -15.18 5.80 19.49
N LEU A 122 -15.99 6.05 18.47
CA LEU A 122 -16.79 7.29 18.38
C LEU A 122 -17.83 7.42 19.51
N GLN A 123 -18.37 6.29 20.00
CA GLN A 123 -19.37 6.29 21.08
C GLN A 123 -18.75 6.37 22.47
N THR A 124 -17.61 5.71 22.68
CA THR A 124 -17.03 5.54 24.02
C THR A 124 -15.82 6.45 24.27
N GLY A 125 -15.20 6.98 23.22
CA GLY A 125 -13.92 7.69 23.27
C GLY A 125 -12.72 6.80 23.59
N THR A 126 -12.89 5.46 23.55
CA THR A 126 -11.85 4.50 23.92
C THR A 126 -11.72 3.39 22.87
N ILE A 127 -10.51 2.87 22.73
CA ILE A 127 -10.24 1.69 21.89
C ILE A 127 -10.67 0.45 22.69
N ALA A 128 -11.48 -0.41 22.08
CA ALA A 128 -11.89 -1.66 22.70
C ALA A 128 -10.68 -2.56 23.02
N ALA A 129 -10.71 -3.24 24.19
CA ALA A 129 -9.61 -4.11 24.62
C ALA A 129 -9.33 -5.29 23.65
N GLY A 130 -10.32 -5.66 22.83
CA GLY A 130 -10.17 -6.69 21.78
C GLY A 130 -9.77 -6.16 20.40
N SER A 131 -9.53 -4.87 20.23
CA SER A 131 -9.17 -4.30 18.94
C SER A 131 -7.70 -4.57 18.59
N TRP A 132 -7.47 -5.47 17.64
CA TRP A 132 -6.12 -5.88 17.20
C TRP A 132 -5.42 -4.81 16.38
N TYR A 133 -6.18 -3.98 15.68
CA TYR A 133 -5.71 -3.04 14.65
C TYR A 133 -6.11 -1.59 14.97
N PRO A 134 -5.74 -1.07 16.17
CA PRO A 134 -6.26 0.19 16.65
C PRO A 134 -5.92 1.38 15.76
N MET A 135 -4.78 1.34 15.05
CA MET A 135 -4.32 2.47 14.26
C MET A 135 -5.28 2.82 13.11
N GLN A 136 -5.77 1.81 12.38
CA GLN A 136 -6.76 2.04 11.31
C GLN A 136 -8.05 2.65 11.89
N HIS A 137 -8.57 2.04 12.94
CA HIS A 137 -9.85 2.47 13.55
C HIS A 137 -9.75 3.90 14.09
N THR A 138 -8.61 4.25 14.70
CA THR A 138 -8.36 5.60 15.21
C THR A 138 -8.28 6.61 14.06
N LEU A 139 -7.53 6.33 12.99
CA LEU A 139 -7.42 7.23 11.84
C LEU A 139 -8.78 7.52 11.20
N VAL A 140 -9.60 6.48 11.02
CA VAL A 140 -10.95 6.67 10.47
C VAL A 140 -11.82 7.47 11.45
N SER A 141 -11.76 7.17 12.76
CA SER A 141 -12.51 7.90 13.78
C SER A 141 -12.14 9.38 13.82
N GLU A 142 -10.85 9.70 13.71
CA GLU A 142 -10.38 11.09 13.65
C GLU A 142 -10.97 11.84 12.46
N LEU A 143 -10.97 11.23 11.27
CA LEU A 143 -11.59 11.86 10.10
C LEU A 143 -13.10 12.08 10.29
N VAL A 144 -13.79 11.14 10.93
CA VAL A 144 -15.22 11.32 11.26
C VAL A 144 -15.42 12.48 12.23
N LEU A 145 -14.56 12.63 13.23
CA LEU A 145 -14.59 13.77 14.15
C LEU A 145 -14.30 15.10 13.44
N PHE A 146 -13.53 15.09 12.35
CA PHE A 146 -13.34 16.24 11.46
C PHE A 146 -14.53 16.52 10.52
N GLY A 147 -15.60 15.73 10.58
CA GLY A 147 -16.83 15.93 9.84
C GLY A 147 -17.00 15.10 8.56
N PHE A 148 -16.09 14.18 8.29
CA PHE A 148 -16.29 13.23 7.18
C PHE A 148 -17.39 12.21 7.54
N PRO A 149 -18.27 11.83 6.61
CA PRO A 149 -19.13 10.69 6.83
C PRO A 149 -18.29 9.42 6.98
N LEU A 150 -18.69 8.49 7.86
CA LEU A 150 -17.90 7.31 8.21
C LEU A 150 -17.34 6.56 6.98
N GLN A 151 -18.22 6.26 6.02
CA GLN A 151 -17.81 5.56 4.79
C GLN A 151 -16.83 6.38 3.95
N GLY A 152 -17.04 7.68 3.88
CA GLY A 152 -16.11 8.58 3.19
C GLY A 152 -14.74 8.62 3.85
N ALA A 153 -14.71 8.64 5.19
CA ALA A 153 -13.47 8.61 5.97
C ALA A 153 -12.63 7.37 5.67
N GLU A 154 -13.28 6.20 5.57
CA GLU A 154 -12.63 4.94 5.23
C GLU A 154 -11.94 5.00 3.86
N TYR A 155 -12.68 5.38 2.81
CA TYR A 155 -12.11 5.49 1.46
C TYR A 155 -11.02 6.57 1.36
N VAL A 156 -11.13 7.65 2.14
CA VAL A 156 -10.06 8.68 2.22
C VAL A 156 -8.79 8.10 2.82
N VAL A 157 -8.88 7.29 3.89
CA VAL A 157 -7.71 6.61 4.49
C VAL A 157 -7.06 5.67 3.46
N GLU A 158 -7.84 4.82 2.81
CA GLU A 158 -7.33 3.90 1.79
C GLU A 158 -6.63 4.62 0.64
N PHE A 159 -7.27 5.65 0.10
CA PHE A 159 -6.67 6.46 -0.96
C PHE A 159 -5.40 7.16 -0.50
N ALA A 160 -5.38 7.72 0.70
CA ALA A 160 -4.20 8.40 1.24
C ALA A 160 -3.00 7.45 1.39
N PHE A 161 -3.24 6.23 1.88
CA PHE A 161 -2.17 5.21 1.99
C PHE A 161 -1.70 4.72 0.62
N THR A 162 -2.61 4.58 -0.34
CA THR A 162 -2.26 4.26 -1.72
C THR A 162 -1.39 5.35 -2.35
N ALA A 163 -1.77 6.61 -2.21
CA ALA A 163 -0.99 7.74 -2.69
C ALA A 163 0.39 7.79 -2.02
N MET A 164 0.44 7.56 -0.70
CA MET A 164 1.68 7.48 0.05
C MET A 164 2.57 6.32 -0.42
N TYR A 165 2.00 5.14 -0.71
CA TYR A 165 2.73 4.01 -1.28
C TYR A 165 3.40 4.38 -2.60
N ILE A 166 2.64 4.94 -3.56
CA ILE A 166 3.18 5.33 -4.87
C ILE A 166 4.32 6.36 -4.72
N LEU A 167 4.09 7.42 -3.93
CA LEU A 167 5.07 8.47 -3.73
C LEU A 167 6.31 7.97 -2.99
N SER A 168 6.12 7.13 -1.98
CA SER A 168 7.22 6.57 -1.19
C SER A 168 8.06 5.55 -1.97
N MET A 169 7.48 4.81 -2.93
CA MET A 169 8.23 3.97 -3.85
C MET A 169 9.20 4.80 -4.71
N GLY A 170 8.74 5.92 -5.28
CA GLY A 170 9.62 6.84 -5.98
C GLY A 170 10.73 7.37 -5.08
N TYR A 171 10.40 7.76 -3.85
CA TYR A 171 11.37 8.23 -2.87
C TYR A 171 12.37 7.14 -2.46
N LEU A 172 11.90 5.91 -2.23
CA LEU A 172 12.77 4.76 -1.89
C LEU A 172 13.81 4.50 -2.98
N VAL A 173 13.39 4.46 -4.24
CA VAL A 173 14.32 4.23 -5.37
C VAL A 173 15.35 5.36 -5.46
N ARG A 174 14.93 6.61 -5.28
CA ARG A 174 15.86 7.76 -5.20
C ARG A 174 16.87 7.61 -4.08
N VAL A 175 16.40 7.23 -2.90
CA VAL A 175 17.28 7.05 -1.73
C VAL A 175 18.21 5.88 -1.96
N ALA A 176 17.73 4.74 -2.45
CA ALA A 176 18.53 3.55 -2.70
C ALA A 176 19.64 3.78 -3.74
N THR A 177 19.35 4.52 -4.80
CA THR A 177 20.32 4.77 -5.89
C THR A 177 21.19 6.01 -5.66
N GLY A 178 20.76 6.95 -4.84
CA GLY A 178 21.39 8.26 -4.64
C GLY A 178 21.17 9.23 -5.80
N ARG A 179 20.36 8.90 -6.80
CA ARG A 179 20.12 9.68 -8.01
C ARG A 179 18.71 10.27 -8.02
N ARG A 180 18.57 11.56 -8.37
CA ARG A 180 17.26 12.23 -8.37
C ARG A 180 16.34 11.73 -9.48
N GLU A 181 16.90 11.45 -10.64
CA GLU A 181 16.20 11.00 -11.83
C GLU A 181 15.56 9.61 -11.68
N THR A 182 16.03 8.79 -10.76
CA THR A 182 15.50 7.44 -10.55
C THR A 182 14.16 7.39 -9.82
N VAL A 183 13.67 8.53 -9.30
CA VAL A 183 12.30 8.65 -8.73
C VAL A 183 11.25 8.10 -9.70
N VAL A 184 11.40 8.43 -10.99
CA VAL A 184 10.45 8.03 -12.04
C VAL A 184 10.28 6.51 -12.15
N TYR A 185 11.36 5.74 -11.98
CA TYR A 185 11.28 4.28 -12.03
C TYR A 185 10.47 3.69 -10.88
N GLY A 186 10.63 4.25 -9.67
CA GLY A 186 9.84 3.85 -8.52
C GLY A 186 8.35 4.19 -8.69
N LEU A 187 8.05 5.37 -9.25
CA LEU A 187 6.68 5.78 -9.54
C LEU A 187 6.04 4.88 -10.59
N VAL A 188 6.73 4.61 -11.69
CA VAL A 188 6.23 3.72 -12.76
C VAL A 188 6.02 2.30 -12.23
N ALA A 189 6.95 1.77 -11.43
CA ALA A 189 6.80 0.43 -10.86
C ALA A 189 5.63 0.31 -9.87
N ALA A 190 5.34 1.37 -9.10
CA ALA A 190 4.28 1.37 -8.11
C ALA A 190 2.88 1.55 -8.72
N THR A 191 2.76 2.36 -9.78
CA THR A 191 1.48 2.75 -10.36
C THR A 191 0.61 1.56 -10.80
N PRO A 192 1.09 0.52 -11.50
CA PRO A 192 0.26 -0.60 -11.92
C PRO A 192 -0.25 -1.49 -10.78
N LEU A 193 0.43 -1.50 -9.62
CA LEU A 193 0.13 -2.42 -8.53
C LEU A 193 -1.09 -2.02 -7.69
N VAL A 194 -1.76 -0.92 -8.02
CA VAL A 194 -2.83 -0.32 -7.21
C VAL A 194 -4.23 -0.86 -7.55
N PHE A 195 -4.38 -1.81 -8.47
CA PHE A 195 -5.69 -2.24 -8.97
C PHE A 195 -6.16 -3.61 -8.48
N THR A 196 -5.79 -4.06 -7.29
CA THR A 196 -6.36 -5.29 -6.78
C THR A 196 -7.69 -5.01 -6.06
N ILE A 197 -8.58 -5.99 -6.07
CA ILE A 197 -9.87 -5.97 -5.36
C ILE A 197 -9.71 -5.70 -3.84
N PHE A 198 -8.53 -5.99 -3.31
CA PHE A 198 -8.19 -5.75 -1.91
C PHE A 198 -7.94 -4.29 -1.58
N GLN A 199 -7.69 -3.45 -2.58
CA GLN A 199 -7.37 -2.04 -2.38
C GLN A 199 -8.61 -1.15 -2.25
N THR A 200 -9.78 -1.65 -2.62
CA THR A 200 -11.06 -0.99 -2.38
C THR A 200 -11.75 -1.49 -1.11
N THR A 201 -11.10 -2.37 -0.35
CA THR A 201 -11.58 -2.90 0.92
C THR A 201 -10.63 -2.48 2.03
N ILE A 202 -11.18 -1.93 3.11
CA ILE A 202 -10.43 -1.46 4.27
C ILE A 202 -9.88 -2.65 5.03
N ILE A 203 -8.62 -2.94 4.79
CA ILE A 203 -7.93 -4.06 5.42
C ILE A 203 -6.62 -3.54 6.06
N PRO A 204 -6.46 -3.66 7.39
CA PRO A 204 -5.29 -3.15 8.12
C PRO A 204 -3.95 -3.64 7.57
N SER A 205 -3.91 -4.89 7.07
CA SER A 205 -2.73 -5.47 6.46
C SER A 205 -2.24 -4.70 5.23
N PHE A 206 -3.16 -4.21 4.37
CA PHE A 206 -2.78 -3.42 3.21
C PHE A 206 -2.25 -2.04 3.59
N LEU A 207 -2.90 -1.36 4.53
CA LEU A 207 -2.42 -0.07 5.02
C LEU A 207 -0.99 -0.19 5.56
N SER A 208 -0.73 -1.26 6.33
CA SER A 208 0.61 -1.52 6.85
C SER A 208 1.64 -1.82 5.76
N LEU A 209 1.27 -2.59 4.73
CA LEU A 209 2.15 -2.86 3.58
C LEU A 209 2.43 -1.61 2.75
N PHE A 210 1.45 -0.71 2.61
CA PHE A 210 1.64 0.54 1.89
C PHE A 210 2.60 1.50 2.59
N LEU A 211 2.81 1.35 3.90
CA LEU A 211 3.84 2.07 4.65
C LEU A 211 5.27 1.54 4.40
N PHE A 212 5.42 0.30 3.93
CA PHE A 212 6.74 -0.34 3.81
C PHE A 212 7.76 0.46 3.01
N PRO A 213 7.46 0.96 1.79
CA PRO A 213 8.43 1.74 1.03
C PRO A 213 8.92 2.99 1.77
N MET A 214 8.03 3.64 2.53
CA MET A 214 8.39 4.79 3.36
C MET A 214 9.34 4.38 4.47
N VAL A 215 9.04 3.29 5.19
CA VAL A 215 9.90 2.79 6.27
C VAL A 215 11.25 2.35 5.74
N LEU A 216 11.30 1.69 4.59
CA LEU A 216 12.56 1.30 3.94
C LEU A 216 13.38 2.52 3.52
N ALA A 217 12.74 3.56 2.98
CA ALA A 217 13.42 4.80 2.63
C ALA A 217 14.00 5.50 3.87
N ILE A 218 13.25 5.53 4.98
CA ILE A 218 13.71 6.06 6.28
C ILE A 218 14.91 5.25 6.80
N LEU A 219 14.85 3.92 6.76
CA LEU A 219 15.95 3.04 7.16
C LEU A 219 17.20 3.27 6.33
N GLU A 220 17.05 3.40 5.01
CA GLU A 220 18.16 3.65 4.11
C GLU A 220 18.77 5.04 4.34
N GLN A 221 17.96 6.07 4.59
CA GLN A 221 18.43 7.40 4.97
C GLN A 221 19.15 7.36 6.31
N TYR A 222 18.62 6.64 7.30
CA TYR A 222 19.32 6.45 8.58
C TYR A 222 20.65 5.73 8.38
N ARG A 223 20.67 4.66 7.58
CA ARG A 223 21.91 3.95 7.24
C ARG A 223 22.97 4.86 6.64
N ARG A 224 22.55 5.81 5.75
CA ARG A 224 23.47 6.73 5.07
C ARG A 224 23.95 7.90 5.93
N SER A 225 23.04 8.50 6.70
CA SER A 225 23.32 9.76 7.43
C SER A 225 23.64 9.55 8.90
N ASN A 226 23.22 8.44 9.50
CA ASN A 226 23.23 8.18 10.95
C ASN A 226 22.51 9.30 11.75
N SER A 227 21.51 9.94 11.13
CA SER A 227 20.79 11.07 11.73
C SER A 227 19.75 10.60 12.73
N HIS A 228 19.69 11.24 13.90
CA HIS A 228 18.67 10.97 14.93
C HIS A 228 17.24 11.25 14.43
N THR A 229 17.06 12.18 13.48
CA THR A 229 15.75 12.45 12.86
C THR A 229 15.20 11.21 12.15
N TYR A 230 16.04 10.53 11.35
CA TYR A 230 15.61 9.32 10.67
C TYR A 230 15.44 8.14 11.64
N LEU A 231 16.20 8.10 12.72
CA LEU A 231 15.98 7.12 13.78
C LEU A 231 14.61 7.34 14.45
N LEU A 232 14.29 8.58 14.80
CA LEU A 232 12.98 8.92 15.38
C LEU A 232 11.83 8.59 14.45
N LEU A 233 11.95 8.97 13.16
CA LEU A 233 10.96 8.61 12.14
C LEU A 233 10.79 7.08 12.02
N PHE A 234 11.90 6.32 12.04
CA PHE A 234 11.83 4.87 12.03
C PHE A 234 11.09 4.33 13.24
N VAL A 235 11.36 4.86 14.45
CA VAL A 235 10.65 4.43 15.68
C VAL A 235 9.15 4.69 15.55
N VAL A 236 8.76 5.88 15.08
CA VAL A 236 7.35 6.25 14.92
C VAL A 236 6.64 5.33 13.91
N PHE A 237 7.19 5.21 12.71
CA PHE A 237 6.56 4.38 11.66
C PHE A 237 6.68 2.88 11.94
N GLY A 238 7.81 2.42 12.50
CA GLY A 238 8.03 1.00 12.83
C GLY A 238 7.10 0.52 13.95
N ILE A 239 6.87 1.36 14.98
CA ILE A 239 5.87 1.08 16.01
C ILE A 239 4.45 1.22 15.44
N GLY A 240 4.21 2.22 14.57
CA GLY A 240 2.94 2.38 13.87
C GLY A 240 2.53 1.11 13.13
N ILE A 241 3.46 0.48 12.40
CA ILE A 241 3.20 -0.79 11.69
C ILE A 241 2.72 -1.89 12.65
N VAL A 242 3.25 -1.94 13.88
CA VAL A 242 2.81 -2.92 14.89
C VAL A 242 1.32 -2.80 15.17
N PHE A 243 0.81 -1.58 15.29
CA PHE A 243 -0.61 -1.32 15.56
C PHE A 243 -1.51 -1.43 14.32
N PHE A 244 -0.92 -1.51 13.13
CA PHE A 244 -1.67 -1.84 11.92
C PHE A 244 -1.81 -3.34 11.73
N HIS A 245 -0.70 -4.12 11.77
CA HIS A 245 -0.77 -5.54 11.48
C HIS A 245 0.46 -6.33 11.95
N PRO A 246 0.29 -7.48 12.67
CA PRO A 246 1.39 -8.26 13.23
C PRO A 246 2.31 -8.88 12.19
N VAL A 247 1.72 -9.42 11.11
CA VAL A 247 2.50 -10.11 10.06
C VAL A 247 3.43 -9.12 9.36
N THR A 248 2.93 -7.91 9.09
CA THR A 248 3.73 -6.84 8.47
C THR A 248 4.85 -6.37 9.40
N ALA A 249 4.59 -6.26 10.71
CA ALA A 249 5.62 -5.98 11.70
C ALA A 249 6.69 -7.08 11.74
N GLY A 250 6.27 -8.35 11.69
CA GLY A 250 7.17 -9.52 11.58
C GLY A 250 8.04 -9.46 10.31
N PHE A 251 7.45 -9.15 9.16
CA PHE A 251 8.22 -8.95 7.92
C PHE A 251 9.25 -7.83 8.03
N LEU A 252 8.93 -6.73 8.70
CA LEU A 252 9.88 -5.64 8.93
C LEU A 252 11.08 -6.12 9.77
N VAL A 253 10.84 -6.89 10.83
CA VAL A 253 11.90 -7.48 11.66
C VAL A 253 12.79 -8.40 10.83
N VAL A 254 12.20 -9.34 10.09
CA VAL A 254 12.93 -10.27 9.22
C VAL A 254 13.76 -9.52 8.18
N LEU A 255 13.19 -8.48 7.56
CA LEU A 255 13.88 -7.68 6.56
C LEU A 255 15.10 -6.94 7.14
N ILE A 256 14.97 -6.35 8.34
CA ILE A 256 16.09 -5.68 9.02
C ILE A 256 17.21 -6.68 9.32
N LEU A 257 16.86 -7.84 9.89
CA LEU A 257 17.85 -8.87 10.22
C LEU A 257 18.50 -9.45 8.96
N SER A 258 17.72 -9.75 7.93
CA SER A 258 18.22 -10.27 6.65
C SER A 258 19.17 -9.28 5.96
N THR A 259 18.76 -8.02 5.82
CA THR A 259 19.62 -6.99 5.19
C THR A 259 20.90 -6.75 5.98
N THR A 260 20.83 -6.84 7.31
CA THR A 260 22.02 -6.80 8.17
C THR A 260 22.92 -8.01 7.94
N GLY A 261 22.36 -9.22 7.96
CA GLY A 261 23.08 -10.47 7.71
C GLY A 261 23.75 -10.50 6.33
N PHE A 262 23.01 -10.18 5.28
CA PHE A 262 23.58 -10.05 3.94
C PHE A 262 24.68 -9.00 3.85
N GLY A 263 24.55 -7.88 4.55
CA GLY A 263 25.61 -6.88 4.63
C GLY A 263 26.89 -7.41 5.29
N TYR A 264 26.77 -8.30 6.29
CA TYR A 264 27.93 -8.97 6.89
C TYR A 264 28.59 -9.96 5.94
N VAL A 265 27.79 -10.84 5.32
CA VAL A 265 28.29 -11.86 4.37
C VAL A 265 28.94 -11.17 3.16
N TYR A 266 28.30 -10.18 2.58
CA TYR A 266 28.86 -9.44 1.45
C TYR A 266 30.18 -8.75 1.80
N GLY A 267 30.24 -8.04 2.93
CA GLY A 267 31.47 -7.41 3.39
C GLY A 267 32.60 -8.42 3.62
N TRP A 268 32.28 -9.59 4.18
CA TRP A 268 33.25 -10.66 4.36
C TRP A 268 33.76 -11.22 3.03
N LEU A 269 32.85 -11.50 2.09
CA LEU A 269 33.22 -12.05 0.77
C LEU A 269 34.07 -11.07 -0.08
N ARG A 270 33.81 -9.78 0.05
CA ARG A 270 34.51 -8.75 -0.74
C ARG A 270 35.72 -8.14 -0.04
N GLY A 271 35.93 -8.44 1.24
CA GLY A 271 36.95 -7.76 2.05
C GLY A 271 36.70 -6.26 2.25
N GLU A 272 35.44 -5.82 2.10
CA GLU A 272 35.06 -4.42 2.13
C GLU A 272 34.26 -4.07 3.40
N SER A 273 34.45 -2.87 3.91
CA SER A 273 33.64 -2.32 4.98
C SER A 273 32.33 -1.81 4.44
N VAL A 274 31.26 -2.61 4.53
CA VAL A 274 29.91 -2.23 4.11
C VAL A 274 29.18 -1.53 5.25
N ARG A 275 28.59 -0.37 4.99
CA ARG A 275 27.76 0.34 5.96
C ARG A 275 26.42 -0.42 6.11
N LYS A 276 26.21 -1.01 7.28
CA LYS A 276 25.09 -1.94 7.56
C LYS A 276 23.96 -1.22 8.29
N ILE A 277 22.74 -1.74 8.13
CA ILE A 277 21.63 -1.41 9.02
C ILE A 277 21.94 -2.00 10.39
N ARG A 278 21.68 -1.26 11.46
CA ARG A 278 21.93 -1.76 12.82
C ARG A 278 20.86 -2.80 13.18
N PRO A 279 21.22 -4.02 13.55
CA PRO A 279 20.25 -5.06 13.94
C PRO A 279 19.43 -4.65 15.17
N THR A 280 19.97 -3.72 15.99
CA THR A 280 19.28 -3.16 17.16
C THR A 280 17.93 -2.53 16.81
N LEU A 281 17.71 -2.11 15.55
CA LEU A 281 16.42 -1.58 15.09
C LEU A 281 15.33 -2.66 15.07
N ALA A 282 15.68 -3.92 14.83
CA ALA A 282 14.77 -5.04 14.97
C ALA A 282 14.31 -5.23 16.42
N PHE A 283 15.18 -4.93 17.39
CA PHE A 283 14.86 -4.99 18.82
C PHE A 283 13.96 -3.84 19.30
N ILE A 284 13.63 -2.88 18.44
CA ILE A 284 12.57 -1.90 18.72
C ILE A 284 11.21 -2.49 18.30
N VAL A 285 11.14 -3.04 17.10
CA VAL A 285 9.88 -3.53 16.52
C VAL A 285 9.46 -4.88 17.10
N ALA A 286 10.39 -5.84 17.24
CA ALA A 286 10.06 -7.19 17.69
C ALA A 286 9.47 -7.24 19.12
N PRO A 287 10.05 -6.59 20.14
CA PRO A 287 9.44 -6.56 21.47
C PRO A 287 8.11 -5.80 21.48
N ALA A 288 7.99 -4.70 20.73
CA ALA A 288 6.73 -3.96 20.63
C ALA A 288 5.63 -4.84 20.03
N THR A 289 5.95 -5.61 18.97
CA THR A 289 5.02 -6.57 18.37
C THR A 289 4.63 -7.66 19.38
N TYR A 290 5.60 -8.26 20.05
CA TYR A 290 5.35 -9.30 21.04
C TYR A 290 4.48 -8.77 22.19
N LEU A 291 4.88 -7.65 22.81
CA LEU A 291 4.17 -7.06 23.95
C LEU A 291 2.76 -6.63 23.60
N TRP A 292 2.50 -6.18 22.38
CA TRP A 292 1.16 -5.83 21.94
C TRP A 292 0.31 -7.09 21.74
N TYR A 293 0.76 -8.03 20.92
CA TYR A 293 -0.05 -9.17 20.48
C TYR A 293 -0.20 -10.27 21.53
N ILE A 294 0.73 -10.41 22.50
CA ILE A 294 0.60 -11.38 23.60
C ILE A 294 -0.59 -11.10 24.52
N ASN A 295 -1.14 -9.88 24.49
CA ASN A 295 -2.33 -9.55 25.26
C ASN A 295 -3.61 -10.19 24.70
N PHE A 296 -3.60 -10.62 23.44
CA PHE A 296 -4.75 -11.26 22.81
C PHE A 296 -4.70 -12.78 23.02
N ARG A 297 -5.83 -13.34 23.46
CA ARG A 297 -5.93 -14.78 23.79
C ARG A 297 -5.57 -15.66 22.61
N GLU A 298 -6.10 -15.32 21.43
CA GLU A 298 -5.90 -16.07 20.18
C GLU A 298 -4.41 -16.13 19.81
N THR A 299 -3.68 -15.02 19.96
CA THR A 299 -2.24 -14.97 19.72
C THR A 299 -1.49 -15.87 20.71
N ARG A 300 -1.84 -15.83 21.99
CA ARG A 300 -1.22 -16.70 23.00
C ARG A 300 -1.44 -18.17 22.67
N THR A 301 -2.69 -18.55 22.37
CA THR A 301 -3.03 -19.93 22.01
C THR A 301 -2.25 -20.39 20.77
N SER A 302 -2.14 -19.55 19.75
CA SER A 302 -1.36 -19.86 18.55
C SER A 302 0.12 -20.04 18.85
N ILE A 303 0.71 -19.15 19.67
CA ILE A 303 2.11 -19.29 20.09
C ILE A 303 2.31 -20.57 20.91
N GLU A 304 1.43 -20.86 21.85
CA GLU A 304 1.48 -22.09 22.68
C GLU A 304 1.38 -23.34 21.80
N GLN A 305 0.51 -23.36 20.79
CA GLN A 305 0.40 -24.46 19.83
C GLN A 305 1.67 -24.62 19.00
N ILE A 306 2.22 -23.54 18.46
CA ILE A 306 3.46 -23.58 17.67
C ILE A 306 4.63 -24.11 18.52
N VAL A 307 4.81 -23.55 19.71
CA VAL A 307 5.89 -23.96 20.62
C VAL A 307 5.67 -25.39 21.10
N GLY A 308 4.44 -25.76 21.46
CA GLY A 308 4.09 -27.12 21.86
C GLY A 308 4.36 -28.13 20.78
N THR A 309 3.99 -27.83 19.52
CA THR A 309 4.27 -28.69 18.35
C THR A 309 5.78 -28.85 18.12
N TRP A 310 6.54 -27.76 18.25
CA TRP A 310 8.01 -27.79 18.13
C TRP A 310 8.67 -28.62 19.20
N LEU A 311 8.26 -28.49 20.45
CA LEU A 311 8.84 -29.22 21.59
C LEU A 311 8.44 -30.69 21.61
N SER A 312 7.23 -31.01 21.10
CA SER A 312 6.75 -32.41 21.05
C SER A 312 7.26 -33.22 19.84
N GLY A 313 8.04 -32.60 18.94
CA GLY A 313 8.47 -33.23 17.70
C GLY A 313 7.35 -33.58 16.73
N GLY A 314 6.19 -32.96 16.90
CA GLY A 314 5.03 -33.09 16.02
C GLY A 314 5.25 -32.49 14.65
N SER A 315 4.32 -32.73 13.71
CA SER A 315 4.36 -32.18 12.37
C SER A 315 4.43 -30.65 12.44
N SER A 316 5.33 -30.06 11.68
CA SER A 316 5.52 -28.60 11.66
C SER A 316 4.24 -27.89 11.21
N PRO A 317 3.96 -26.68 11.70
CA PRO A 317 2.84 -25.86 11.19
C PRO A 317 2.83 -25.70 9.66
N GLY A 318 4.01 -25.79 9.03
CA GLY A 318 4.14 -25.85 7.58
C GLY A 318 3.57 -27.12 6.95
N GLN A 319 3.52 -28.25 7.68
CA GLN A 319 2.87 -29.47 7.19
C GLN A 319 1.34 -29.35 7.26
N ALA A 320 0.78 -28.77 8.31
CA ALA A 320 -0.66 -28.51 8.37
C ALA A 320 -1.13 -27.56 7.26
N VAL A 321 -0.35 -26.50 6.97
CA VAL A 321 -0.61 -25.61 5.85
C VAL A 321 -0.40 -26.29 4.50
N ALA A 322 0.60 -27.18 4.39
CA ALA A 322 0.85 -27.97 3.19
C ALA A 322 -0.26 -29.01 2.96
N ASP A 323 -0.75 -29.64 4.02
CA ASP A 323 -1.86 -30.61 3.95
C ASP A 323 -3.18 -29.93 3.62
N GLU A 324 -3.40 -28.71 4.11
CA GLU A 324 -4.57 -27.87 3.75
C GLU A 324 -4.46 -27.36 2.31
N ALA A 325 -3.28 -26.97 1.86
CA ALA A 325 -2.99 -26.62 0.47
C ALA A 325 -3.06 -27.83 -0.47
N ALA A 326 -2.66 -29.02 -0.01
CA ALA A 326 -2.74 -30.27 -0.76
C ALA A 326 -4.18 -30.82 -0.84
N SER A 327 -5.04 -30.49 0.13
CA SER A 327 -6.47 -30.84 0.11
C SER A 327 -7.29 -30.00 -0.87
N ALA A 328 -6.75 -28.86 -1.34
CA ALA A 328 -7.34 -28.09 -2.42
C ALA A 328 -6.65 -28.51 -3.74
N PRO A 329 -7.29 -29.28 -4.61
CA PRO A 329 -6.68 -29.74 -5.87
C PRO A 329 -6.60 -28.58 -6.87
N LEU A 330 -5.76 -27.61 -6.56
CA LEU A 330 -5.45 -26.53 -7.50
C LEU A 330 -4.31 -27.00 -8.39
N THR A 331 -4.58 -27.12 -9.68
CA THR A 331 -3.50 -27.30 -10.67
C THR A 331 -2.54 -26.11 -10.64
N LEU A 332 -1.28 -26.33 -11.06
CA LEU A 332 -0.31 -25.24 -11.18
C LEU A 332 -0.85 -24.07 -12.00
N GLY A 333 -1.71 -24.36 -13.01
CA GLY A 333 -2.38 -23.35 -13.82
C GLY A 333 -3.38 -22.52 -13.02
N GLU A 334 -4.17 -23.15 -12.14
CA GLU A 334 -5.09 -22.45 -11.25
C GLU A 334 -4.38 -21.65 -10.16
N LEU A 335 -3.25 -22.14 -9.64
CA LEU A 335 -2.38 -21.39 -8.74
C LEU A 335 -1.78 -20.16 -9.43
N LEU A 336 -1.29 -20.31 -10.67
CA LEU A 336 -0.81 -19.21 -11.50
C LEU A 336 -1.92 -18.23 -11.87
N LEU A 337 -3.11 -18.71 -12.21
CA LEU A 337 -4.29 -17.88 -12.46
C LEU A 337 -4.71 -17.12 -11.20
N ARG A 338 -4.77 -17.76 -10.04
CA ARG A 338 -5.05 -17.07 -8.78
C ARG A 338 -3.94 -16.10 -8.37
N PHE A 339 -2.69 -16.45 -8.64
CA PHE A 339 -1.57 -15.51 -8.44
C PHE A 339 -1.67 -14.32 -9.39
N LEU A 340 -2.03 -14.54 -10.65
CA LEU A 340 -2.31 -13.48 -11.62
C LEU A 340 -3.58 -12.70 -11.26
N GLU A 341 -4.63 -13.34 -10.74
CA GLU A 341 -5.82 -12.66 -10.20
C GLU A 341 -5.49 -11.81 -8.97
N LEU A 342 -4.64 -12.29 -8.07
CA LEU A 342 -4.26 -11.57 -6.86
C LEU A 342 -3.25 -10.44 -7.12
N TYR A 343 -2.34 -10.64 -8.06
CA TYR A 343 -1.21 -9.75 -8.30
C TYR A 343 -1.13 -9.22 -9.73
N GLY A 344 -1.94 -9.73 -10.64
CA GLY A 344 -1.86 -9.49 -12.08
C GLY A 344 -3.14 -8.97 -12.72
N MET A 345 -4.22 -8.70 -12.00
CA MET A 345 -5.46 -8.11 -12.55
C MET A 345 -5.28 -6.70 -13.11
N VAL A 346 -4.05 -6.28 -13.23
CA VAL A 346 -3.63 -5.05 -13.90
C VAL A 346 -3.64 -5.21 -15.43
N PHE A 347 -3.74 -6.43 -15.95
CA PHE A 347 -3.47 -6.72 -17.37
C PHE A 347 -4.61 -7.40 -18.12
N VAL A 348 -5.81 -7.52 -17.53
CA VAL A 348 -6.98 -8.06 -18.25
C VAL A 348 -8.08 -7.04 -18.40
#